data_82f0f34be2f29af9444d6e5abf8af15b
#
_entry.id   82f0f34be2f29af9444d6e5abf8af15b
#
_cell.length_a   1.000
_cell.length_b   1.000
_cell.length_c   1.000
_cell.angle_alpha   90.00
_cell.angle_beta   90.00
_cell.angle_gamma   90.00
#
_symmetry.space_group_name_H-M   'P 1'
#
loop_
_entity.id
_entity.type
_entity.pdbx_description
1 polymer ?
#
loop_
_entity_poly.entity_id
_entity_poly.type
_entity_poly.pdbx_seq_one_letter_code
_entity_poly.pdbx_strand_id
1 'polypeptide(L)'
;MPSLRLALLLLLLAVVPAAARDVAASGGNFGGAGLIEMPNARARPDGTLEFGTSLRRDRRFWHLQFQALPFLDATFRVAERLDGFSGTRTTTDRAFDIRLRLVEEGDWTPAVAIGLRDLVGTGIYGGEYIVASRRFGDVDVTLGMGWGRLGTGRDIANPLSSLAPGFFAERPREVGAGALLSPGFFRGPDAAIFGGLEWTLPPLGSPWGMVEGFRAKVEWSGDALRDERSGYPVVPLPERGRARSRLNAGLQWSNGWLDAGAYVVNGSDALVRLTLRIDAERPPDAARPPPPLAPAAPAGLDPAARTGLVFAALREAGFQPVAFGLSGVEARIAVAGGPARGLAQAAGRALRAVHHLLPEGAAVLVLSWWQGGIEIGRLMVPRAMLEAALAGRASVEEAWLATHLLPADGMLWPDAVRAPLPQVTAGIAPRIALLLGDPTRTLRWQVGIGAGARIDLGAGFAVAGSVAQTIAGNLAGGPPSDSVLPRVRSDWAEYARDGRNAAIPALYAEWTRT
;
A
#
# COMPACT_ATOMS: atom_id res chain seq x y z
N MET A 1 -27.36 -21.83 32.12
CA MET A 1 -25.96 -22.11 32.51
C MET A 1 -24.90 -21.86 31.43
N PRO A 2 -25.20 -21.24 30.28
CA PRO A 2 -24.15 -20.89 29.32
C PRO A 2 -23.27 -19.70 29.76
N SER A 3 -23.80 -18.76 30.53
CA SER A 3 -23.06 -17.60 31.05
C SER A 3 -21.89 -17.96 31.97
N LEU A 4 -22.03 -19.02 32.75
CA LEU A 4 -20.98 -19.51 33.68
C LEU A 4 -19.80 -20.13 32.88
N ARG A 5 -20.10 -20.83 31.78
CA ARG A 5 -19.07 -21.42 30.90
C ARG A 5 -18.28 -20.37 30.13
N LEU A 6 -18.94 -19.29 29.69
CA LEU A 6 -18.29 -18.16 29.05
C LEU A 6 -17.38 -17.38 30.01
N ALA A 7 -17.86 -17.14 31.24
CA ALA A 7 -17.07 -16.52 32.30
C ALA A 7 -15.85 -17.39 32.69
N LEU A 8 -16.01 -18.72 32.73
CA LEU A 8 -14.91 -19.66 33.01
C LEU A 8 -13.88 -19.69 31.88
N LEU A 9 -14.30 -19.59 30.62
CA LEU A 9 -13.41 -19.52 29.46
C LEU A 9 -12.63 -18.19 29.39
N LEU A 10 -13.29 -17.08 29.72
CA LEU A 10 -12.64 -15.77 29.85
C LEU A 10 -11.67 -15.74 31.04
N LEU A 11 -11.99 -16.42 32.14
CA LEU A 11 -11.10 -16.56 33.29
C LEU A 11 -9.88 -17.44 32.95
N LEU A 12 -10.06 -18.51 32.17
CA LEU A 12 -8.97 -19.38 31.73
C LEU A 12 -7.99 -18.64 30.79
N LEU A 13 -8.48 -17.70 29.95
CA LEU A 13 -7.64 -16.82 29.13
C LEU A 13 -6.82 -15.85 30.00
N ALA A 14 -7.21 -15.59 31.24
CA ALA A 14 -6.55 -14.64 32.14
C ALA A 14 -5.47 -15.25 33.06
N VAL A 15 -5.40 -16.56 33.20
CA VAL A 15 -4.65 -17.20 34.32
C VAL A 15 -3.23 -17.66 33.97
N VAL A 16 -2.85 -17.71 32.68
CA VAL A 16 -1.52 -18.20 32.28
C VAL A 16 -0.65 -17.04 31.78
N PRO A 17 0.57 -16.82 32.34
CA PRO A 17 1.48 -15.83 31.79
C PRO A 17 1.90 -16.21 30.36
N ALA A 18 1.65 -15.32 29.41
CA ALA A 18 2.05 -15.50 28.02
C ALA A 18 3.41 -14.84 27.78
N ALA A 19 4.40 -15.60 27.33
CA ALA A 19 5.60 -15.02 26.77
C ALA A 19 5.25 -14.42 25.41
N ALA A 20 5.06 -13.10 25.36
CA ALA A 20 4.76 -12.38 24.12
C ALA A 20 5.97 -12.40 23.20
N ARG A 21 5.91 -13.14 22.10
CA ARG A 21 6.76 -12.88 20.94
C ARG A 21 6.09 -11.79 20.11
N ASP A 22 6.86 -10.81 19.63
CA ASP A 22 6.38 -9.76 18.75
C ASP A 22 6.13 -10.32 17.33
N VAL A 23 5.02 -11.03 17.20
CA VAL A 23 4.60 -11.60 15.91
C VAL A 23 3.54 -10.68 15.31
N ALA A 24 3.82 -10.13 14.15
CA ALA A 24 2.92 -9.25 13.44
C ALA A 24 1.51 -9.87 13.33
N ALA A 25 0.47 -9.09 13.60
CA ALA A 25 -0.91 -9.54 13.49
C ALA A 25 -1.21 -10.05 12.07
N SER A 26 -2.01 -11.09 11.93
CA SER A 26 -2.46 -11.60 10.64
C SER A 26 -3.77 -10.95 10.20
N GLY A 27 -4.09 -11.02 8.91
CA GLY A 27 -5.28 -10.38 8.38
C GLY A 27 -6.49 -11.30 8.23
N GLY A 28 -7.69 -10.69 8.29
CA GLY A 28 -8.98 -11.32 8.00
C GLY A 28 -9.55 -10.97 6.63
N ASN A 29 -10.59 -11.68 6.22
CA ASN A 29 -11.27 -11.52 4.92
C ASN A 29 -11.89 -10.12 4.72
N PHE A 30 -12.33 -9.49 5.80
CA PHE A 30 -12.99 -8.18 5.77
C PHE A 30 -12.01 -6.99 5.85
N GLY A 31 -10.69 -7.24 5.86
CA GLY A 31 -9.64 -6.25 6.04
C GLY A 31 -9.18 -6.14 7.48
N GLY A 32 -7.98 -5.59 7.67
CA GLY A 32 -7.35 -5.46 8.98
C GLY A 32 -6.98 -6.79 9.65
N ALA A 33 -6.59 -6.72 10.93
CA ALA A 33 -6.28 -7.91 11.70
C ALA A 33 -7.54 -8.75 11.99
N GLY A 34 -7.43 -10.08 11.85
CA GLY A 34 -8.55 -10.99 12.05
C GLY A 34 -8.16 -12.45 11.90
N LEU A 35 -9.08 -13.32 12.26
CA LEU A 35 -9.01 -14.75 11.98
C LEU A 35 -9.19 -14.99 10.46
N ILE A 36 -10.23 -15.70 10.05
CA ILE A 36 -10.58 -15.91 8.63
C ILE A 36 -11.67 -14.91 8.23
N GLU A 37 -12.88 -15.04 8.74
CA GLU A 37 -13.99 -14.12 8.53
C GLU A 37 -14.35 -13.31 9.79
N MET A 38 -13.95 -13.78 10.96
CA MET A 38 -14.21 -13.15 12.25
C MET A 38 -13.05 -12.23 12.65
N PRO A 39 -13.37 -11.13 13.36
CA PRO A 39 -12.35 -10.23 13.89
C PRO A 39 -11.58 -10.87 15.04
N ASN A 40 -10.39 -10.34 15.31
CA ASN A 40 -9.65 -10.55 16.56
C ASN A 40 -9.36 -9.21 17.23
N ALA A 41 -8.74 -9.21 18.41
CA ALA A 41 -8.40 -7.99 19.15
C ALA A 41 -6.99 -7.44 18.79
N ARG A 42 -6.33 -7.99 17.77
CA ARG A 42 -5.01 -7.55 17.34
C ARG A 42 -5.09 -6.26 16.53
N ALA A 43 -4.11 -5.38 16.67
CA ALA A 43 -3.93 -4.19 15.85
C ALA A 43 -2.69 -4.32 14.99
N ARG A 44 -2.64 -3.56 13.90
CA ARG A 44 -1.43 -3.36 13.11
C ARG A 44 -0.53 -2.30 13.78
N PRO A 45 0.75 -2.21 13.40
CA PRO A 45 1.54 -1.03 13.72
C PRO A 45 0.83 0.25 13.24
N ASP A 46 1.06 1.34 13.97
CA ASP A 46 0.51 2.65 13.61
C ASP A 46 0.96 3.07 12.21
N GLY A 47 0.12 3.80 11.48
CA GLY A 47 0.39 4.21 10.11
C GLY A 47 0.32 3.09 9.06
N THR A 48 -0.01 1.84 9.43
CA THR A 48 -0.13 0.74 8.46
C THR A 48 -1.30 0.95 7.52
N LEU A 49 -1.04 0.88 6.21
CA LEU A 49 -2.02 0.88 5.15
C LEU A 49 -2.06 -0.50 4.48
N GLU A 50 -3.25 -1.10 4.37
CA GLU A 50 -3.47 -2.37 3.68
C GLU A 50 -4.43 -2.20 2.52
N PHE A 51 -4.07 -2.77 1.38
CA PHE A 51 -4.98 -2.94 0.25
C PHE A 51 -5.09 -4.43 -0.08
N GLY A 52 -6.30 -4.95 -0.08
CA GLY A 52 -6.48 -6.38 -0.29
C GLY A 52 -7.74 -6.75 -1.06
N THR A 53 -7.73 -7.99 -1.49
CA THR A 53 -8.88 -8.62 -2.13
C THR A 53 -9.03 -10.05 -1.63
N SER A 54 -10.27 -10.50 -1.58
CA SER A 54 -10.58 -11.90 -1.36
C SER A 54 -11.66 -12.37 -2.32
N LEU A 55 -11.57 -13.63 -2.70
CA LEU A 55 -12.48 -14.29 -3.62
C LEU A 55 -13.05 -15.52 -2.96
N ARG A 56 -14.35 -15.57 -2.82
CA ARG A 56 -15.15 -16.73 -2.48
C ARG A 56 -16.06 -17.06 -3.67
N ARG A 57 -16.62 -18.25 -3.73
CA ARG A 57 -17.46 -18.77 -4.83
C ARG A 57 -18.40 -17.73 -5.46
N ASP A 58 -19.10 -16.96 -4.63
CA ASP A 58 -20.15 -16.04 -5.06
C ASP A 58 -19.84 -14.57 -4.76
N ARG A 59 -18.67 -14.27 -4.16
CA ARG A 59 -18.34 -12.93 -3.68
C ARG A 59 -16.88 -12.60 -3.85
N ARG A 60 -16.64 -11.32 -4.11
CA ARG A 60 -15.33 -10.72 -4.04
C ARG A 60 -15.41 -9.53 -3.09
N PHE A 61 -14.44 -9.46 -2.20
CA PHE A 61 -14.23 -8.28 -1.36
C PHE A 61 -12.97 -7.55 -1.78
N TRP A 62 -13.06 -6.23 -1.80
CA TRP A 62 -11.93 -5.33 -1.87
C TRP A 62 -11.92 -4.53 -0.59
N HIS A 63 -10.77 -4.32 -0.01
CA HIS A 63 -10.66 -3.51 1.19
C HIS A 63 -9.43 -2.61 1.14
N LEU A 64 -9.61 -1.43 1.70
CA LEU A 64 -8.55 -0.50 2.05
C LEU A 64 -8.65 -0.28 3.55
N GLN A 65 -7.65 -0.71 4.30
CA GLN A 65 -7.61 -0.56 5.74
C GLN A 65 -6.47 0.37 6.13
N PHE A 66 -6.72 1.20 7.13
CA PHE A 66 -5.76 2.12 7.68
C PHE A 66 -5.75 2.04 9.21
N GLN A 67 -4.58 1.76 9.78
CA GLN A 67 -4.34 1.86 11.22
C GLN A 67 -4.04 3.32 11.54
N ALA A 68 -5.07 4.06 11.93
CA ALA A 68 -4.97 5.51 12.11
C ALA A 68 -4.28 5.90 13.43
N LEU A 69 -4.44 5.07 14.45
CA LEU A 69 -3.83 5.23 15.79
C LEU A 69 -3.54 3.83 16.35
N PRO A 70 -2.65 3.68 17.34
CA PRO A 70 -2.33 2.36 17.91
C PRO A 70 -3.54 1.56 18.37
N PHE A 71 -4.66 2.23 18.66
CA PHE A 71 -5.88 1.64 19.17
C PHE A 71 -7.09 1.77 18.23
N LEU A 72 -6.94 2.45 17.08
CA LEU A 72 -8.04 2.76 16.16
C LEU A 72 -7.67 2.41 14.72
N ASP A 73 -8.46 1.56 14.10
CA ASP A 73 -8.38 1.34 12.65
C ASP A 73 -9.74 1.49 11.97
N ALA A 74 -9.67 1.82 10.70
CA ALA A 74 -10.81 1.95 9.82
C ALA A 74 -10.60 1.16 8.54
N THR A 75 -11.67 0.56 8.02
CA THR A 75 -11.63 -0.20 6.76
C THR A 75 -12.74 0.28 5.84
N PHE A 76 -12.37 0.75 4.67
CA PHE A 76 -13.29 0.89 3.55
C PHE A 76 -13.34 -0.42 2.78
N ARG A 77 -14.54 -0.97 2.60
CA ARG A 77 -14.76 -2.24 1.94
C ARG A 77 -15.76 -2.12 0.81
N VAL A 78 -15.47 -2.82 -0.29
CA VAL A 78 -16.39 -3.01 -1.40
C VAL A 78 -16.64 -4.50 -1.56
N ALA A 79 -17.90 -4.91 -1.47
CA ALA A 79 -18.34 -6.27 -1.69
C ALA A 79 -19.03 -6.38 -3.04
N GLU A 80 -18.51 -7.25 -3.89
CA GLU A 80 -19.12 -7.59 -5.19
C GLU A 80 -19.76 -8.97 -5.10
N ARG A 81 -21.01 -9.06 -5.48
CA ARG A 81 -21.70 -10.32 -5.61
C ARG A 81 -21.61 -10.82 -7.05
N LEU A 82 -21.10 -12.02 -7.24
CA LEU A 82 -20.74 -12.56 -8.56
C LEU A 82 -21.81 -13.46 -9.17
N ASP A 83 -22.81 -13.87 -8.40
CA ASP A 83 -23.82 -14.85 -8.78
C ASP A 83 -25.02 -14.30 -9.56
N GLY A 84 -25.01 -13.02 -9.89
CA GLY A 84 -26.00 -12.42 -10.76
C GLY A 84 -27.44 -12.59 -10.28
N PHE A 85 -27.71 -12.41 -9.00
CA PHE A 85 -29.03 -12.62 -8.38
C PHE A 85 -30.21 -11.97 -9.11
N SER A 86 -29.96 -10.95 -9.89
CA SER A 86 -30.97 -10.30 -10.75
C SER A 86 -30.83 -10.65 -12.24
N GLY A 87 -30.12 -11.73 -12.58
CA GLY A 87 -29.98 -12.24 -13.94
C GLY A 87 -28.98 -11.52 -14.84
N THR A 88 -28.52 -10.32 -14.53
CA THR A 88 -27.68 -9.54 -15.46
C THR A 88 -26.66 -8.59 -14.83
N ARG A 89 -26.66 -8.35 -13.52
CA ARG A 89 -25.77 -7.34 -12.92
C ARG A 89 -25.11 -7.82 -11.63
N THR A 90 -23.79 -7.64 -11.55
CA THR A 90 -23.04 -7.74 -10.31
C THR A 90 -23.55 -6.70 -9.33
N THR A 91 -24.00 -7.14 -8.16
CA THR A 91 -24.44 -6.22 -7.12
C THR A 91 -23.22 -5.78 -6.31
N THR A 92 -23.04 -4.49 -6.15
CA THR A 92 -21.91 -3.92 -5.42
C THR A 92 -22.41 -3.24 -4.15
N ASP A 93 -21.80 -3.58 -3.03
CA ASP A 93 -22.03 -2.95 -1.74
C ASP A 93 -20.76 -2.24 -1.26
N ARG A 94 -20.92 -1.06 -0.64
CA ARG A 94 -19.84 -0.26 -0.08
C ARG A 94 -20.09 -0.03 1.38
N ALA A 95 -19.07 -0.30 2.19
CA ALA A 95 -19.18 -0.24 3.63
C ALA A 95 -17.95 0.41 4.27
N PHE A 96 -18.18 1.03 5.40
CA PHE A 96 -17.14 1.55 6.28
C PHE A 96 -17.20 0.80 7.60
N ASP A 97 -16.11 0.16 7.98
CA ASP A 97 -15.94 -0.56 9.24
C ASP A 97 -15.00 0.24 10.15
N ILE A 98 -15.25 0.22 11.45
CA ILE A 98 -14.38 0.83 12.45
C ILE A 98 -14.12 -0.15 13.58
N ARG A 99 -12.89 -0.16 14.11
CA ARG A 99 -12.52 -0.98 15.26
C ARG A 99 -11.69 -0.16 16.25
N LEU A 100 -12.02 -0.32 17.52
CA LEU A 100 -11.35 0.32 18.64
C LEU A 100 -10.79 -0.77 19.56
N ARG A 101 -9.48 -0.80 19.77
CA ARG A 101 -8.83 -1.64 20.77
C ARG A 101 -8.92 -0.93 22.12
N LEU A 102 -9.64 -1.54 23.04
CA LEU A 102 -9.89 -0.99 24.37
C LEU A 102 -8.80 -1.33 25.38
N VAL A 103 -8.23 -2.54 25.23
CA VAL A 103 -7.19 -3.06 26.12
C VAL A 103 -6.11 -3.70 25.26
N GLU A 104 -4.85 -3.39 25.54
CA GLU A 104 -3.70 -4.05 24.99
C GLU A 104 -3.37 -5.32 25.76
N GLU A 105 -2.83 -6.34 25.09
CA GLU A 105 -2.42 -7.56 25.77
C GLU A 105 -1.27 -7.27 26.74
N GLY A 106 -1.44 -7.69 27.96
CA GLY A 106 -0.43 -7.66 29.01
C GLY A 106 -0.13 -9.07 29.53
N ASP A 107 0.75 -9.15 30.52
CA ASP A 107 1.15 -10.44 31.10
C ASP A 107 -0.03 -11.28 31.59
N TRP A 108 -1.10 -10.62 32.08
CA TRP A 108 -2.27 -11.27 32.68
C TRP A 108 -3.59 -10.93 31.96
N THR A 109 -3.59 -9.92 31.10
CA THR A 109 -4.81 -9.42 30.45
C THR A 109 -4.80 -9.74 28.96
N PRO A 110 -5.90 -10.27 28.36
CA PRO A 110 -6.02 -10.37 26.92
C PRO A 110 -6.14 -8.97 26.28
N ALA A 111 -5.77 -8.86 25.02
CA ALA A 111 -6.19 -7.72 24.22
C ALA A 111 -7.73 -7.76 24.07
N VAL A 112 -8.38 -6.58 24.15
CA VAL A 112 -9.84 -6.47 23.98
C VAL A 112 -10.13 -5.39 22.95
N ALA A 113 -11.03 -5.68 22.02
CA ALA A 113 -11.47 -4.73 21.00
C ALA A 113 -12.99 -4.77 20.83
N ILE A 114 -13.55 -3.63 20.43
CA ILE A 114 -14.93 -3.47 19.99
C ILE A 114 -14.92 -2.97 18.54
N GLY A 115 -15.87 -3.41 17.73
CA GLY A 115 -15.96 -2.91 16.37
C GLY A 115 -17.36 -2.91 15.79
N LEU A 116 -17.52 -2.05 14.80
CA LEU A 116 -18.75 -1.86 14.05
C LEU A 116 -18.43 -2.12 12.58
N ARG A 117 -19.04 -3.14 11.99
CA ARG A 117 -18.99 -3.40 10.54
C ARG A 117 -20.14 -2.71 9.84
N ASP A 118 -19.88 -2.14 8.69
CA ASP A 118 -20.86 -1.45 7.86
C ASP A 118 -21.54 -0.28 8.63
N LEU A 119 -20.70 0.50 9.34
CA LEU A 119 -21.14 1.69 10.10
C LEU A 119 -21.77 2.73 9.18
N VAL A 120 -21.18 2.94 8.01
CA VAL A 120 -21.69 3.75 6.92
C VAL A 120 -21.75 2.88 5.69
N GLY A 121 -22.96 2.62 5.19
CA GLY A 121 -23.17 1.74 4.04
C GLY A 121 -24.61 1.31 3.91
N THR A 122 -24.84 0.15 3.32
CA THR A 122 -26.20 -0.39 3.12
C THR A 122 -26.72 -1.19 4.30
N GLY A 123 -25.86 -1.59 5.24
CA GLY A 123 -26.19 -2.48 6.35
C GLY A 123 -26.26 -3.96 5.97
N ILE A 124 -25.98 -4.34 4.73
CA ILE A 124 -26.00 -5.75 4.28
C ILE A 124 -25.00 -6.60 5.05
N TYR A 125 -23.84 -6.03 5.40
CA TYR A 125 -22.81 -6.67 6.20
C TYR A 125 -22.75 -6.13 7.64
N GLY A 126 -23.77 -5.37 8.06
CA GLY A 126 -23.83 -4.71 9.34
C GLY A 126 -23.77 -5.69 10.50
N GLY A 127 -22.84 -5.47 11.41
CA GLY A 127 -22.68 -6.28 12.61
C GLY A 127 -21.70 -5.65 13.58
N GLU A 128 -21.96 -5.85 14.84
CA GLU A 128 -21.16 -5.35 15.93
C GLU A 128 -20.52 -6.52 16.68
N TYR A 129 -19.40 -6.25 17.33
CA TYR A 129 -18.72 -7.28 18.09
C TYR A 129 -17.91 -6.72 19.26
N ILE A 130 -17.72 -7.57 20.24
CA ILE A 130 -16.71 -7.44 21.28
C ILE A 130 -15.85 -8.70 21.20
N VAL A 131 -14.54 -8.54 21.21
CA VAL A 131 -13.59 -9.65 21.02
C VAL A 131 -12.40 -9.51 21.93
N ALA A 132 -11.92 -10.64 22.45
CA ALA A 132 -10.69 -10.76 23.22
C ALA A 132 -9.74 -11.71 22.50
N SER A 133 -8.44 -11.40 22.53
CA SER A 133 -7.38 -12.26 21.97
C SER A 133 -6.21 -12.36 22.93
N ARG A 134 -5.64 -13.57 23.03
CA ARG A 134 -4.49 -13.82 23.87
C ARG A 134 -3.54 -14.82 23.22
N ARG A 135 -2.25 -14.54 23.32
CA ARG A 135 -1.21 -15.39 22.75
C ARG A 135 -0.58 -16.29 23.79
N PHE A 136 -0.40 -17.55 23.43
CA PHE A 136 0.27 -18.58 24.21
C PHE A 136 1.39 -19.17 23.33
N GLY A 137 2.59 -18.63 23.44
CA GLY A 137 3.70 -19.01 22.56
C GLY A 137 3.39 -18.72 21.08
N ASP A 138 3.36 -19.77 20.27
CA ASP A 138 3.08 -19.67 18.84
C ASP A 138 1.58 -19.74 18.48
N VAL A 139 0.71 -19.92 19.50
CA VAL A 139 -0.76 -20.00 19.31
C VAL A 139 -1.42 -18.74 19.81
N ASP A 140 -2.23 -18.12 18.97
CA ASP A 140 -3.09 -16.98 19.32
C ASP A 140 -4.53 -17.45 19.41
N VAL A 141 -5.16 -17.25 20.57
CA VAL A 141 -6.54 -17.67 20.87
C VAL A 141 -7.44 -16.45 20.85
N THR A 142 -8.54 -16.52 20.14
CA THR A 142 -9.54 -15.45 20.06
C THR A 142 -10.91 -15.97 20.47
N LEU A 143 -11.64 -15.16 21.24
CA LEU A 143 -13.03 -15.40 21.63
C LEU A 143 -13.80 -14.08 21.56
N GLY A 144 -14.98 -14.10 20.97
CA GLY A 144 -15.81 -12.91 20.81
C GLY A 144 -17.31 -13.20 20.81
N MET A 145 -18.05 -12.12 20.88
CA MET A 145 -19.51 -12.10 20.75
C MET A 145 -19.89 -11.10 19.68
N GLY A 146 -20.82 -11.50 18.81
CA GLY A 146 -21.30 -10.69 17.71
C GLY A 146 -22.80 -10.52 17.68
N TRP A 147 -23.22 -9.37 17.15
CA TRP A 147 -24.60 -8.99 16.88
C TRP A 147 -24.80 -8.73 15.39
N GLY A 148 -26.05 -8.52 15.00
CA GLY A 148 -26.40 -8.33 13.61
C GLY A 148 -26.00 -9.53 12.76
N ARG A 149 -25.28 -9.31 11.67
CA ARG A 149 -24.79 -10.39 10.81
C ARG A 149 -23.86 -11.34 11.56
N LEU A 150 -23.00 -10.81 12.43
CA LEU A 150 -22.09 -11.61 13.24
C LEU A 150 -22.81 -12.38 14.35
N GLY A 151 -24.08 -12.05 14.62
CA GLY A 151 -24.96 -12.71 15.60
C GLY A 151 -25.90 -13.75 14.99
N THR A 152 -25.83 -14.04 13.69
CA THR A 152 -26.77 -14.94 13.02
C THR A 152 -26.64 -16.42 13.41
N GLY A 153 -25.58 -16.78 14.13
CA GLY A 153 -25.45 -18.07 14.84
C GLY A 153 -26.54 -18.30 15.87
N ARG A 154 -27.01 -17.22 16.56
CA ARG A 154 -28.07 -17.26 17.58
C ARG A 154 -27.76 -18.22 18.71
N ASP A 155 -26.54 -18.15 19.24
CA ASP A 155 -26.09 -19.08 20.29
C ASP A 155 -26.66 -18.74 21.66
N ILE A 156 -26.92 -17.44 21.91
CA ILE A 156 -27.43 -16.92 23.17
C ILE A 156 -28.42 -15.80 22.93
N ALA A 157 -29.33 -15.58 23.87
CA ALA A 157 -30.12 -14.35 23.92
C ALA A 157 -29.19 -13.14 24.07
N ASN A 158 -29.54 -12.02 23.45
CA ASN A 158 -28.75 -10.81 23.57
C ASN A 158 -28.59 -10.37 25.02
N PRO A 159 -27.38 -10.41 25.61
CA PRO A 159 -27.20 -10.08 27.02
C PRO A 159 -27.54 -8.62 27.35
N LEU A 160 -27.47 -7.71 26.37
CA LEU A 160 -27.80 -6.31 26.56
C LEU A 160 -29.31 -6.08 26.68
N SER A 161 -30.14 -7.00 26.17
CA SER A 161 -31.60 -6.90 26.34
C SER A 161 -32.03 -7.10 27.79
N SER A 162 -31.21 -7.71 28.66
CA SER A 162 -31.46 -7.76 30.08
C SER A 162 -31.20 -6.42 30.78
N LEU A 163 -30.34 -5.56 30.23
CA LEU A 163 -30.00 -4.24 30.78
C LEU A 163 -31.04 -3.17 30.39
N ALA A 164 -31.48 -3.19 29.15
CA ALA A 164 -32.47 -2.25 28.62
C ALA A 164 -33.36 -2.92 27.55
N PRO A 165 -34.39 -3.71 27.96
CA PRO A 165 -35.20 -4.50 27.02
C PRO A 165 -35.87 -3.67 25.95
N GLY A 166 -36.42 -2.50 26.27
CA GLY A 166 -37.08 -1.61 25.33
C GLY A 166 -36.15 -1.01 24.24
N PHE A 167 -34.85 -1.06 24.51
CA PHE A 167 -33.87 -0.53 23.55
C PHE A 167 -33.15 -1.62 22.76
N PHE A 168 -32.76 -2.72 23.40
CA PHE A 168 -31.91 -3.72 22.76
C PHE A 168 -32.65 -4.93 22.17
N ALA A 169 -33.93 -5.14 22.50
CA ALA A 169 -34.67 -6.35 22.11
C ALA A 169 -34.91 -6.45 20.59
N GLU A 170 -35.10 -5.33 19.91
CA GLU A 170 -35.39 -5.32 18.48
C GLU A 170 -34.32 -4.60 17.69
N ARG A 171 -33.87 -5.21 16.59
CA ARG A 171 -32.96 -4.59 15.62
C ARG A 171 -33.76 -3.95 14.50
N PRO A 172 -33.62 -2.62 14.25
CA PRO A 172 -34.22 -2.00 13.08
C PRO A 172 -33.76 -2.70 11.80
N ARG A 173 -34.71 -3.00 10.92
CA ARG A 173 -34.44 -3.67 9.63
C ARG A 173 -34.20 -2.70 8.47
N GLU A 174 -34.09 -1.44 8.76
CA GLU A 174 -33.83 -0.45 7.72
C GLU A 174 -32.44 -0.66 7.12
N VAL A 175 -32.45 -0.91 5.82
CA VAL A 175 -31.22 -0.93 5.01
C VAL A 175 -31.02 0.50 4.54
N GLY A 176 -29.94 1.12 4.99
CA GLY A 176 -29.62 2.49 4.64
C GLY A 176 -29.27 2.63 3.15
N ALA A 177 -29.66 3.74 2.56
CA ALA A 177 -29.27 4.12 1.20
C ALA A 177 -27.87 4.78 1.17
N GLY A 178 -26.89 4.23 1.94
CA GLY A 178 -25.53 4.76 2.01
C GLY A 178 -25.33 5.90 3.03
N ALA A 179 -26.24 6.05 3.98
CA ALA A 179 -26.11 6.99 5.10
C ALA A 179 -25.60 6.29 6.38
N LEU A 180 -25.26 7.08 7.40
CA LEU A 180 -25.10 6.55 8.76
C LEU A 180 -26.36 5.79 9.13
N LEU A 181 -26.18 4.51 9.44
CA LEU A 181 -27.30 3.68 9.86
C LEU A 181 -27.94 4.27 11.12
N SER A 182 -29.27 4.23 11.17
CA SER A 182 -30.03 4.47 12.40
C SER A 182 -29.42 3.64 13.54
N PRO A 183 -29.35 4.14 14.78
CA PRO A 183 -28.61 3.50 15.89
C PRO A 183 -29.21 2.16 16.28
N GLY A 184 -28.97 1.17 15.43
CA GLY A 184 -29.36 -0.23 15.63
C GLY A 184 -28.23 -1.10 16.21
N PHE A 185 -27.16 -0.47 16.72
CA PHE A 185 -25.97 -1.17 17.20
C PHE A 185 -26.27 -1.99 18.45
N PHE A 186 -25.69 -3.22 18.47
CA PHE A 186 -25.83 -4.20 19.56
C PHE A 186 -27.28 -4.63 19.86
N ARG A 187 -28.19 -4.37 18.91
CA ARG A 187 -29.63 -4.66 19.03
C ARG A 187 -29.98 -5.99 18.37
N GLY A 188 -31.12 -6.52 18.78
CA GLY A 188 -31.71 -7.77 18.30
C GLY A 188 -31.90 -8.78 19.44
N PRO A 189 -32.73 -9.80 19.22
CA PRO A 189 -33.05 -10.78 20.26
C PRO A 189 -31.88 -11.71 20.59
N ASP A 190 -30.98 -11.92 19.62
CA ASP A 190 -29.93 -12.94 19.71
C ASP A 190 -28.53 -12.33 19.50
N ALA A 191 -27.53 -13.02 20.07
CA ALA A 191 -26.13 -12.83 19.77
C ALA A 191 -25.47 -14.20 19.48
N ALA A 192 -24.33 -14.19 18.80
CA ALA A 192 -23.56 -15.42 18.57
C ALA A 192 -22.17 -15.32 19.18
N ILE A 193 -21.68 -16.47 19.63
CA ILE A 193 -20.31 -16.66 20.06
C ILE A 193 -19.48 -17.04 18.85
N PHE A 194 -18.34 -16.40 18.69
CA PHE A 194 -17.35 -16.74 17.69
C PHE A 194 -15.95 -16.80 18.29
N GLY A 195 -15.03 -17.41 17.61
CA GLY A 195 -13.64 -17.44 18.05
C GLY A 195 -12.79 -18.37 17.19
N GLY A 196 -11.55 -18.55 17.59
CA GLY A 196 -10.66 -19.42 16.84
C GLY A 196 -9.24 -19.41 17.36
N LEU A 197 -8.42 -20.15 16.66
CA LEU A 197 -7.00 -20.33 16.92
C LEU A 197 -6.20 -19.94 15.67
N GLU A 198 -5.12 -19.25 15.90
CA GLU A 198 -4.08 -19.02 14.89
C GLU A 198 -2.76 -19.60 15.42
N TRP A 199 -2.18 -20.53 14.68
CA TRP A 199 -0.90 -21.13 15.03
C TRP A 199 0.16 -20.68 14.03
N THR A 200 1.20 -20.00 14.53
CA THR A 200 2.39 -19.65 13.75
C THR A 200 3.24 -20.90 13.59
N LEU A 201 3.35 -21.37 12.36
CA LEU A 201 4.10 -22.58 12.05
C LEU A 201 5.61 -22.32 12.11
N PRO A 202 6.41 -23.31 12.52
CA PRO A 202 7.87 -23.22 12.41
C PRO A 202 8.29 -23.08 10.95
N PRO A 203 9.52 -22.57 10.67
CA PRO A 203 10.06 -22.49 9.33
C PRO A 203 9.99 -23.84 8.61
N LEU A 204 9.51 -23.84 7.37
CA LEU A 204 9.39 -25.05 6.55
C LEU A 204 10.57 -25.16 5.59
N GLY A 205 11.19 -26.34 5.54
CA GLY A 205 12.25 -26.65 4.59
C GLY A 205 11.70 -26.73 3.16
N SER A 206 12.37 -26.08 2.20
CA SER A 206 12.09 -26.18 0.78
C SER A 206 13.36 -26.42 -0.03
N PRO A 207 13.29 -26.87 -1.30
CA PRO A 207 14.47 -27.01 -2.16
C PRO A 207 15.25 -25.70 -2.36
N TRP A 208 14.62 -24.56 -2.09
CA TRP A 208 15.21 -23.21 -2.24
C TRP A 208 15.56 -22.54 -0.91
N GLY A 209 15.52 -23.28 0.22
CA GLY A 209 15.82 -22.78 1.56
C GLY A 209 14.65 -22.88 2.53
N MET A 210 14.80 -22.26 3.70
CA MET A 210 13.74 -22.22 4.71
C MET A 210 12.72 -21.16 4.35
N VAL A 211 11.43 -21.53 4.38
CA VAL A 211 10.30 -20.61 4.16
C VAL A 211 9.59 -20.38 5.47
N GLU A 212 9.50 -19.11 5.86
CA GLU A 212 8.86 -18.65 7.10
C GLU A 212 7.53 -17.93 6.80
N GLY A 213 6.78 -17.61 7.86
CA GLY A 213 5.58 -16.78 7.76
C GLY A 213 4.29 -17.54 7.55
N PHE A 214 4.29 -18.87 7.59
CA PHE A 214 3.07 -19.66 7.54
C PHE A 214 2.31 -19.67 8.87
N ARG A 215 0.98 -19.59 8.79
CA ARG A 215 0.04 -19.69 9.90
C ARG A 215 -1.13 -20.58 9.53
N ALA A 216 -1.45 -21.50 10.43
CA ALA A 216 -2.68 -22.27 10.35
C ALA A 216 -3.77 -21.56 11.15
N LYS A 217 -4.96 -21.45 10.60
CA LYS A 217 -6.12 -20.82 11.24
C LYS A 217 -7.30 -21.76 11.29
N VAL A 218 -7.95 -21.80 12.44
CA VAL A 218 -9.24 -22.47 12.66
C VAL A 218 -10.17 -21.49 13.32
N GLU A 219 -11.39 -21.37 12.82
CA GLU A 219 -12.36 -20.38 13.26
C GLU A 219 -13.74 -21.00 13.38
N TRP A 220 -14.43 -20.68 14.47
CA TRP A 220 -15.87 -20.86 14.62
C TRP A 220 -16.56 -19.53 14.36
N SER A 221 -17.32 -19.44 13.28
CA SER A 221 -17.93 -18.19 12.82
C SER A 221 -19.21 -17.86 13.61
N GLY A 222 -19.40 -16.57 13.94
CA GLY A 222 -20.66 -16.02 14.43
C GLY A 222 -21.70 -15.86 13.32
N ASP A 223 -21.26 -15.73 12.06
CA ASP A 223 -22.12 -15.63 10.88
C ASP A 223 -22.52 -17.04 10.39
N ALA A 224 -23.78 -17.37 10.57
CA ALA A 224 -24.39 -18.61 10.04
C ALA A 224 -25.09 -18.38 8.69
N LEU A 225 -24.86 -17.25 8.02
CA LEU A 225 -25.47 -16.84 6.74
C LEU A 225 -27.01 -16.80 6.77
N ARG A 226 -27.63 -16.70 7.94
CA ARG A 226 -29.10 -16.65 8.06
C ARG A 226 -29.71 -15.32 7.68
N ASP A 227 -28.89 -14.28 7.55
CA ASP A 227 -29.29 -12.94 7.12
C ASP A 227 -28.71 -12.60 5.74
N GLU A 228 -28.61 -13.58 4.86
CA GLU A 228 -28.21 -13.35 3.48
C GLU A 228 -29.27 -12.56 2.73
N ARG A 229 -28.85 -11.46 2.10
CA ARG A 229 -29.73 -10.55 1.39
C ARG A 229 -29.15 -10.23 0.02
N SER A 230 -30.02 -9.96 -0.95
CA SER A 230 -29.61 -9.35 -2.23
C SER A 230 -29.24 -7.89 -2.01
N GLY A 231 -28.68 -7.26 -3.04
CA GLY A 231 -28.53 -5.81 -3.10
C GLY A 231 -29.88 -5.05 -3.02
N TYR A 232 -29.95 -3.87 -3.62
CA TYR A 232 -31.17 -3.07 -3.59
C TYR A 232 -32.13 -3.43 -4.75
N PRO A 233 -33.44 -3.61 -4.54
CA PRO A 233 -34.10 -3.72 -3.25
C PRO A 233 -33.70 -4.99 -2.49
N VAL A 234 -33.61 -4.86 -1.16
CA VAL A 234 -33.13 -5.94 -0.31
C VAL A 234 -34.17 -7.05 -0.22
N VAL A 235 -33.84 -8.21 -0.77
CA VAL A 235 -34.67 -9.41 -0.73
C VAL A 235 -33.92 -10.52 -0.02
N PRO A 236 -34.53 -11.24 0.95
CA PRO A 236 -33.94 -12.43 1.53
C PRO A 236 -33.65 -13.49 0.47
N LEU A 237 -32.51 -14.19 0.60
CA LEU A 237 -32.13 -15.27 -0.30
C LEU A 237 -32.43 -16.64 0.32
N PRO A 238 -33.55 -17.29 -0.01
CA PRO A 238 -33.97 -18.53 0.66
C PRO A 238 -33.02 -19.70 0.41
N GLU A 239 -32.35 -19.74 -0.73
CA GLU A 239 -31.51 -20.89 -1.13
C GLU A 239 -30.13 -20.91 -0.46
N ARG A 240 -29.68 -19.79 0.11
CA ARG A 240 -28.34 -19.61 0.71
C ARG A 240 -28.37 -19.10 2.15
N GLY A 241 -29.52 -19.11 2.77
CA GLY A 241 -29.73 -18.57 4.10
C GLY A 241 -29.12 -19.37 5.25
N ARG A 242 -28.21 -20.32 4.99
CA ARG A 242 -27.55 -21.09 6.05
C ARG A 242 -26.17 -21.58 5.62
N ALA A 243 -25.17 -21.40 6.48
CA ALA A 243 -23.91 -22.08 6.35
C ALA A 243 -24.10 -23.61 6.61
N ARG A 244 -23.41 -24.45 5.85
CA ARG A 244 -23.39 -25.90 6.11
C ARG A 244 -22.63 -26.22 7.40
N SER A 245 -21.61 -25.40 7.69
CA SER A 245 -20.82 -25.44 8.92
C SER A 245 -20.39 -24.04 9.27
N ARG A 246 -20.26 -23.75 10.55
CA ARG A 246 -19.66 -22.52 11.07
C ARG A 246 -18.15 -22.67 11.31
N LEU A 247 -17.62 -23.88 11.11
CA LEU A 247 -16.20 -24.15 11.21
C LEU A 247 -15.51 -23.76 9.90
N ASN A 248 -14.54 -22.84 10.01
CA ASN A 248 -13.68 -22.39 8.92
C ASN A 248 -12.24 -22.78 9.26
N ALA A 249 -11.45 -23.16 8.26
CA ALA A 249 -10.05 -23.50 8.46
C ALA A 249 -9.21 -23.20 7.21
N GLY A 250 -7.92 -22.97 7.39
CA GLY A 250 -7.00 -22.79 6.27
C GLY A 250 -5.61 -22.31 6.67
N LEU A 251 -4.86 -21.90 5.68
CA LEU A 251 -3.49 -21.47 5.79
C LEU A 251 -3.32 -20.04 5.28
N GLN A 252 -2.46 -19.28 5.94
CA GLN A 252 -2.00 -17.98 5.51
C GLN A 252 -0.48 -17.96 5.49
N TRP A 253 0.08 -17.34 4.46
CA TRP A 253 1.48 -16.99 4.38
C TRP A 253 1.65 -15.46 4.39
N SER A 254 2.69 -14.98 5.06
CA SER A 254 2.94 -13.55 5.28
C SER A 254 4.44 -13.28 5.25
N ASN A 255 4.87 -12.28 4.49
CA ASN A 255 6.27 -11.86 4.44
C ASN A 255 6.49 -10.40 4.82
N GLY A 256 5.60 -9.83 5.64
CA GLY A 256 5.65 -8.44 6.08
C GLY A 256 4.88 -7.48 5.17
N TRP A 257 5.12 -7.45 3.86
CA TRP A 257 4.41 -6.55 2.93
C TRP A 257 3.28 -7.25 2.14
N LEU A 258 3.25 -8.58 2.12
CA LEU A 258 2.28 -9.39 1.40
C LEU A 258 1.71 -10.48 2.30
N ASP A 259 0.38 -10.58 2.37
CA ASP A 259 -0.34 -11.70 2.95
C ASP A 259 -1.09 -12.45 1.86
N ALA A 260 -0.94 -13.77 1.80
CA ALA A 260 -1.71 -14.66 0.94
C ALA A 260 -2.35 -15.76 1.78
N GLY A 261 -3.63 -16.03 1.59
CA GLY A 261 -4.36 -17.04 2.36
C GLY A 261 -5.32 -17.87 1.52
N ALA A 262 -5.48 -19.13 1.90
CA ALA A 262 -6.43 -20.07 1.31
C ALA A 262 -7.17 -20.82 2.42
N TYR A 263 -8.49 -20.84 2.35
CA TYR A 263 -9.34 -21.34 3.42
C TYR A 263 -10.54 -22.08 2.86
N VAL A 264 -11.08 -22.99 3.68
CA VAL A 264 -12.42 -23.55 3.51
C VAL A 264 -13.33 -22.89 4.52
N VAL A 265 -14.42 -22.30 4.04
CA VAL A 265 -15.38 -21.56 4.85
C VAL A 265 -16.80 -22.05 4.63
N ASN A 266 -17.67 -21.86 5.64
CA ASN A 266 -19.08 -22.21 5.61
C ASN A 266 -19.36 -23.70 5.31
N GLY A 267 -18.34 -24.56 5.41
CA GLY A 267 -18.42 -25.99 5.11
C GLY A 267 -18.56 -26.35 3.64
N SER A 268 -18.49 -25.38 2.72
CA SER A 268 -18.69 -25.62 1.28
C SER A 268 -17.88 -24.74 0.35
N ASP A 269 -17.35 -23.63 0.83
CA ASP A 269 -16.78 -22.60 -0.03
C ASP A 269 -15.26 -22.51 0.14
N ALA A 270 -14.55 -22.44 -0.97
CA ALA A 270 -13.16 -22.05 -0.97
C ALA A 270 -13.06 -20.51 -0.92
N LEU A 271 -12.19 -20.01 -0.08
CA LEU A 271 -11.85 -18.59 0.06
C LEU A 271 -10.35 -18.40 -0.20
N VAL A 272 -10.02 -17.53 -1.13
CA VAL A 272 -8.64 -17.10 -1.39
C VAL A 272 -8.53 -15.61 -1.09
N ARG A 273 -7.45 -15.20 -0.43
CA ARG A 273 -7.20 -13.83 -0.03
C ARG A 273 -5.78 -13.39 -0.40
N LEU A 274 -5.65 -12.14 -0.85
CA LEU A 274 -4.38 -11.48 -1.09
C LEU A 274 -4.45 -10.06 -0.51
N THR A 275 -3.43 -9.65 0.25
CA THR A 275 -3.36 -8.31 0.82
C THR A 275 -1.93 -7.78 0.73
N LEU A 276 -1.80 -6.58 0.22
CA LEU A 276 -0.58 -5.78 0.22
C LEU A 276 -0.59 -4.88 1.43
N ARG A 277 0.54 -4.75 2.10
CA ARG A 277 0.73 -3.91 3.28
C ARG A 277 1.87 -2.93 3.06
N ILE A 278 1.64 -1.70 3.44
CA ILE A 278 2.62 -0.63 3.44
C ILE A 278 2.64 -0.07 4.86
N ASP A 279 3.80 -0.04 5.46
CA ASP A 279 4.04 0.69 6.71
C ASP A 279 4.50 2.10 6.33
N ALA A 280 3.66 3.10 6.59
CA ALA A 280 3.95 4.48 6.24
C ALA A 280 5.07 5.08 7.10
N GLU A 281 5.24 4.59 8.33
CA GLU A 281 6.33 5.00 9.22
C GLU A 281 7.67 4.33 8.86
N ARG A 282 7.59 3.15 8.24
CA ARG A 282 8.75 2.38 7.79
C ARG A 282 8.59 2.02 6.31
N PRO A 283 8.64 3.03 5.41
CA PRO A 283 8.58 2.74 3.99
C PRO A 283 9.71 1.77 3.64
N PRO A 284 9.44 0.82 2.73
CA PRO A 284 10.47 -0.12 2.31
C PRO A 284 11.72 0.67 1.90
N ASP A 285 12.85 0.24 2.39
CA ASP A 285 14.16 0.86 2.15
C ASP A 285 14.51 0.69 0.67
N ALA A 286 13.85 1.49 -0.16
CA ALA A 286 14.12 1.61 -1.59
C ALA A 286 15.35 2.51 -1.85
N ALA A 287 16.17 2.71 -0.82
CA ALA A 287 17.42 3.42 -0.96
C ALA A 287 18.32 2.62 -1.91
N ARG A 288 18.41 3.07 -3.15
CA ARG A 288 19.47 2.59 -4.03
C ARG A 288 20.79 2.77 -3.28
N PRO A 289 21.69 1.79 -3.27
CA PRO A 289 23.00 1.95 -2.67
C PRO A 289 23.64 3.26 -3.22
N PRO A 290 24.40 3.96 -2.41
CA PRO A 290 25.11 5.14 -2.91
C PRO A 290 26.00 4.74 -4.09
N PRO A 291 26.22 5.61 -5.08
CA PRO A 291 27.11 5.30 -6.18
C PRO A 291 28.51 4.96 -5.64
N PRO A 292 29.24 4.05 -6.29
CA PRO A 292 30.61 3.76 -5.89
C PRO A 292 31.45 5.04 -5.90
N LEU A 293 32.46 5.09 -5.04
CA LEU A 293 33.45 6.16 -5.12
C LEU A 293 34.31 5.92 -6.37
N ALA A 294 34.42 6.93 -7.23
CA ALA A 294 35.36 6.85 -8.34
C ALA A 294 36.79 6.70 -7.79
N PRO A 295 37.67 5.92 -8.43
CA PRO A 295 39.09 5.90 -8.10
C PRO A 295 39.66 7.33 -8.16
N ALA A 296 40.63 7.65 -7.32
CA ALA A 296 41.31 8.94 -7.36
C ALA A 296 41.95 9.14 -8.76
N ALA A 297 41.81 10.35 -9.30
CA ALA A 297 42.41 10.66 -10.57
C ALA A 297 43.97 10.61 -10.46
N PRO A 298 44.66 10.07 -11.47
CA PRO A 298 46.12 10.14 -11.51
C PRO A 298 46.63 11.57 -11.40
N ALA A 299 47.78 11.76 -10.73
CA ALA A 299 48.44 13.05 -10.70
C ALA A 299 48.84 13.48 -12.11
N GLY A 300 48.66 14.77 -12.42
CA GLY A 300 49.00 15.31 -13.73
C GLY A 300 48.04 14.96 -14.88
N LEU A 301 46.84 14.47 -14.55
CA LEU A 301 45.82 14.15 -15.55
C LEU A 301 45.45 15.38 -16.40
N ASP A 302 45.47 15.20 -17.72
CA ASP A 302 45.04 16.21 -18.68
C ASP A 302 43.59 16.68 -18.37
N PRO A 303 43.30 18.02 -18.49
CA PRO A 303 41.96 18.56 -18.22
C PRO A 303 40.84 17.92 -19.04
N ALA A 304 41.09 17.58 -20.31
CA ALA A 304 40.07 16.95 -21.15
C ALA A 304 39.79 15.51 -20.70
N ALA A 305 40.83 14.76 -20.35
CA ALA A 305 40.70 13.42 -19.82
C ALA A 305 39.95 13.42 -18.45
N ARG A 306 40.25 14.40 -17.59
CA ARG A 306 39.52 14.60 -16.31
C ARG A 306 38.03 14.86 -16.56
N THR A 307 37.70 15.73 -17.50
CA THR A 307 36.31 16.03 -17.88
C THR A 307 35.60 14.77 -18.36
N GLY A 308 36.25 13.95 -19.17
CA GLY A 308 35.71 12.65 -19.62
C GLY A 308 35.38 11.72 -18.44
N LEU A 309 36.29 11.60 -17.47
CA LEU A 309 36.06 10.78 -16.27
C LEU A 309 34.92 11.30 -15.40
N VAL A 310 34.82 12.62 -15.20
CA VAL A 310 33.72 13.25 -14.46
C VAL A 310 32.38 12.95 -15.12
N PHE A 311 32.28 13.10 -16.45
CA PHE A 311 31.05 12.79 -17.17
C PHE A 311 30.70 11.30 -17.13
N ALA A 312 31.68 10.42 -17.18
CA ALA A 312 31.46 8.98 -17.04
C ALA A 312 30.94 8.63 -15.65
N ALA A 313 31.56 9.15 -14.59
CA ALA A 313 31.13 8.90 -13.20
C ALA A 313 29.72 9.45 -12.91
N LEU A 314 29.36 10.61 -13.45
CA LEU A 314 28.00 11.16 -13.33
C LEU A 314 26.97 10.27 -14.03
N ARG A 315 27.27 9.74 -15.23
CA ARG A 315 26.36 8.81 -15.92
C ARG A 315 26.17 7.51 -15.15
N GLU A 316 27.25 6.95 -14.61
CA GLU A 316 27.20 5.74 -13.78
C GLU A 316 26.37 5.98 -12.51
N ALA A 317 26.46 7.17 -11.91
CA ALA A 317 25.65 7.59 -10.78
C ALA A 317 24.17 7.88 -11.15
N GLY A 318 23.80 7.80 -12.44
CA GLY A 318 22.44 7.99 -12.92
C GLY A 318 22.07 9.44 -13.24
N PHE A 319 23.06 10.32 -13.39
CA PHE A 319 22.88 11.71 -13.83
C PHE A 319 23.22 11.87 -15.31
N GLN A 320 22.59 12.83 -15.93
CA GLN A 320 22.96 13.29 -17.26
C GLN A 320 23.90 14.49 -17.12
N PRO A 321 25.20 14.37 -17.49
CA PRO A 321 26.12 15.51 -17.40
C PRO A 321 25.73 16.59 -18.42
N VAL A 322 25.77 17.86 -18.02
CA VAL A 322 25.51 19.01 -18.87
C VAL A 322 26.80 19.74 -19.15
N ALA A 323 27.56 20.08 -18.12
CA ALA A 323 28.84 20.75 -18.24
C ALA A 323 29.73 20.51 -17.03
N PHE A 324 31.04 20.70 -17.22
CA PHE A 324 32.03 20.67 -16.16
C PHE A 324 33.10 21.75 -16.39
N GLY A 325 33.62 22.34 -15.33
CA GLY A 325 34.74 23.28 -15.41
C GLY A 325 35.39 23.53 -14.05
N LEU A 326 36.59 24.07 -14.09
CA LEU A 326 37.37 24.44 -12.94
C LEU A 326 37.69 25.95 -13.03
N SER A 327 37.43 26.70 -11.99
CA SER A 327 37.68 28.14 -11.90
C SER A 327 38.26 28.51 -10.55
N GLY A 328 39.55 28.79 -10.48
CA GLY A 328 40.24 29.03 -9.22
C GLY A 328 40.11 27.82 -8.26
N VAL A 329 39.46 28.04 -7.12
CA VAL A 329 39.22 27.01 -6.10
C VAL A 329 37.88 26.29 -6.29
N GLU A 330 37.11 26.61 -7.31
CA GLU A 330 35.80 26.06 -7.56
C GLU A 330 35.83 24.94 -8.63
N ALA A 331 35.21 23.81 -8.33
CA ALA A 331 34.82 22.82 -9.30
C ALA A 331 33.32 22.97 -9.57
N ARG A 332 32.96 23.32 -10.81
CA ARG A 332 31.59 23.58 -11.25
C ARG A 332 31.06 22.41 -12.08
N ILE A 333 29.98 21.85 -11.63
CA ILE A 333 29.39 20.63 -12.17
C ILE A 333 27.93 20.91 -12.50
N ALA A 334 27.56 20.80 -13.77
CA ALA A 334 26.17 20.93 -14.22
C ALA A 334 25.61 19.56 -14.62
N VAL A 335 24.46 19.20 -14.05
CA VAL A 335 23.79 17.93 -14.29
C VAL A 335 22.31 18.13 -14.61
N ALA A 336 21.72 17.14 -15.32
CA ALA A 336 20.29 17.02 -15.50
C ALA A 336 19.81 15.65 -14.99
N GLY A 337 18.53 15.57 -14.60
CA GLY A 337 17.95 14.33 -14.07
C GLY A 337 18.53 13.92 -12.73
N GLY A 338 18.60 12.61 -12.51
CA GLY A 338 19.15 11.99 -11.30
C GLY A 338 18.21 10.97 -10.68
N PRO A 339 18.75 9.98 -9.94
CA PRO A 339 17.98 8.86 -9.42
C PRO A 339 17.22 9.14 -8.11
N ALA A 340 17.45 10.32 -7.51
CA ALA A 340 16.90 10.68 -6.21
C ALA A 340 15.82 11.77 -6.32
N ARG A 341 14.76 11.68 -5.51
CA ARG A 341 13.69 12.68 -5.46
C ARG A 341 14.06 13.89 -4.60
N GLY A 342 14.87 13.71 -3.56
CA GLY A 342 15.29 14.77 -2.67
C GLY A 342 16.56 15.47 -3.17
N LEU A 343 16.57 16.82 -3.10
CA LEU A 343 17.71 17.64 -3.57
C LEU A 343 19.00 17.30 -2.82
N ALA A 344 18.97 17.18 -1.49
CA ALA A 344 20.13 16.84 -0.67
C ALA A 344 20.71 15.46 -1.05
N GLN A 345 19.85 14.45 -1.24
CA GLN A 345 20.26 13.12 -1.64
C GLN A 345 20.84 13.11 -3.07
N ALA A 346 20.23 13.86 -3.98
CA ALA A 346 20.74 14.02 -5.35
C ALA A 346 22.12 14.66 -5.36
N ALA A 347 22.30 15.76 -4.58
CA ALA A 347 23.59 16.44 -4.44
C ALA A 347 24.67 15.52 -3.89
N GLY A 348 24.38 14.85 -2.77
CA GLY A 348 25.32 13.91 -2.15
C GLY A 348 25.75 12.80 -3.11
N ARG A 349 24.81 12.25 -3.90
CA ARG A 349 25.11 11.21 -4.88
C ARG A 349 25.98 11.71 -6.05
N ALA A 350 25.65 12.87 -6.61
CA ALA A 350 26.43 13.44 -7.71
C ALA A 350 27.86 13.79 -7.25
N LEU A 351 27.99 14.48 -6.12
CA LEU A 351 29.28 14.91 -5.61
C LEU A 351 30.14 13.74 -5.10
N ARG A 352 29.53 12.74 -4.47
CA ARG A 352 30.20 11.50 -4.07
C ARG A 352 30.85 10.81 -5.30
N ALA A 353 30.15 10.77 -6.43
CA ALA A 353 30.66 10.12 -7.63
C ALA A 353 31.92 10.80 -8.21
N VAL A 354 32.08 12.10 -8.02
CA VAL A 354 33.10 12.87 -8.74
C VAL A 354 34.21 13.47 -7.88
N HIS A 355 34.05 13.60 -6.56
CA HIS A 355 34.98 14.38 -5.72
C HIS A 355 36.43 13.89 -5.79
N HIS A 356 36.70 12.58 -5.92
CA HIS A 356 38.05 12.01 -6.08
C HIS A 356 38.68 12.28 -7.47
N LEU A 357 37.87 12.68 -8.44
CA LEU A 357 38.35 13.03 -9.79
C LEU A 357 38.81 14.50 -9.87
N LEU A 358 38.44 15.31 -8.86
CA LEU A 358 38.73 16.73 -8.84
C LEU A 358 40.15 17.01 -8.32
N PRO A 359 40.82 18.06 -8.80
CA PRO A 359 42.15 18.43 -8.30
C PRO A 359 42.09 18.83 -6.83
N GLU A 360 43.21 18.67 -6.12
CA GLU A 360 43.31 19.00 -4.68
C GLU A 360 42.99 20.49 -4.40
N GLY A 361 43.33 21.37 -5.34
CA GLY A 361 43.05 22.80 -5.20
C GLY A 361 41.57 23.18 -5.31
N ALA A 362 40.69 22.28 -5.72
CA ALA A 362 39.26 22.55 -5.74
C ALA A 362 38.66 22.40 -4.34
N ALA A 363 38.55 23.52 -3.62
CA ALA A 363 38.03 23.57 -2.24
C ALA A 363 36.52 23.72 -2.17
N VAL A 364 35.90 24.23 -3.21
CA VAL A 364 34.44 24.49 -3.32
C VAL A 364 33.85 23.72 -4.50
N LEU A 365 32.75 23.01 -4.24
CA LEU A 365 32.01 22.27 -5.26
C LEU A 365 30.69 23.00 -5.55
N VAL A 366 30.52 23.45 -6.80
CA VAL A 366 29.29 24.09 -7.24
C VAL A 366 28.54 23.11 -8.14
N LEU A 367 27.39 22.65 -7.66
CA LEU A 367 26.53 21.72 -8.39
C LEU A 367 25.28 22.44 -8.84
N SER A 368 25.01 22.45 -10.14
CA SER A 368 23.81 23.03 -10.73
C SER A 368 22.96 21.99 -11.44
N TRP A 369 21.64 22.12 -11.31
CA TRP A 369 20.65 21.29 -12.00
C TRP A 369 20.05 22.01 -13.19
N TRP A 370 19.97 21.29 -14.30
CA TRP A 370 19.44 21.78 -15.56
C TRP A 370 18.28 20.94 -16.02
N GLN A 371 17.22 21.58 -16.48
CA GLN A 371 16.06 20.91 -17.06
C GLN A 371 15.61 21.66 -18.31
N GLY A 372 15.56 20.98 -19.46
CA GLY A 372 15.15 21.58 -20.71
C GLY A 372 16.03 22.76 -21.17
N GLY A 373 17.30 22.77 -20.77
CA GLY A 373 18.23 23.86 -21.09
C GLY A 373 18.22 25.05 -20.13
N ILE A 374 17.41 24.98 -19.08
CA ILE A 374 17.30 25.99 -18.01
C ILE A 374 17.92 25.48 -16.72
N GLU A 375 18.70 26.30 -16.05
CA GLU A 375 19.16 26.02 -14.69
C GLU A 375 18.01 26.22 -13.72
N ILE A 376 17.70 25.18 -12.95
CA ILE A 376 16.59 25.18 -11.99
C ILE A 376 17.05 25.29 -10.53
N GLY A 377 18.33 25.12 -10.26
CA GLY A 377 18.89 25.25 -8.91
C GLY A 377 20.39 25.08 -8.91
N ARG A 378 21.02 25.68 -7.90
CA ARG A 378 22.47 25.65 -7.72
C ARG A 378 22.81 25.49 -6.23
N LEU A 379 23.76 24.63 -5.94
CA LEU A 379 24.29 24.41 -4.59
C LEU A 379 25.80 24.65 -4.58
N MET A 380 26.26 25.27 -3.52
CA MET A 380 27.68 25.43 -3.21
C MET A 380 28.00 24.59 -1.96
N VAL A 381 28.91 23.65 -2.09
CA VAL A 381 29.25 22.67 -1.06
C VAL A 381 30.75 22.80 -0.75
N PRO A 382 31.16 23.11 0.50
CA PRO A 382 32.57 23.03 0.91
C PRO A 382 33.07 21.59 0.79
N ARG A 383 34.10 21.35 -0.03
CA ARG A 383 34.65 20.02 -0.25
C ARG A 383 35.08 19.33 1.04
N ALA A 384 35.72 20.06 1.95
CA ALA A 384 36.16 19.52 3.23
C ALA A 384 35.04 18.93 4.07
N MET A 385 33.85 19.55 4.03
CA MET A 385 32.66 19.03 4.72
C MET A 385 32.10 17.75 4.07
N LEU A 386 32.06 17.71 2.74
CA LEU A 386 31.70 16.49 2.01
C LEU A 386 32.66 15.34 2.35
N GLU A 387 33.97 15.59 2.33
CA GLU A 387 35.00 14.58 2.63
C GLU A 387 34.94 14.14 4.09
N ALA A 388 34.66 15.06 5.04
CA ALA A 388 34.47 14.71 6.43
C ALA A 388 33.25 13.79 6.64
N ALA A 389 32.13 14.07 5.97
CA ALA A 389 30.95 13.23 6.02
C ALA A 389 31.18 11.86 5.37
N LEU A 390 31.86 11.80 4.23
CA LEU A 390 32.21 10.54 3.55
C LEU A 390 33.17 9.67 4.39
N ALA A 391 34.02 10.30 5.19
CA ALA A 391 34.97 9.63 6.09
C ALA A 391 34.36 9.32 7.49
N GLY A 392 33.07 9.64 7.71
CA GLY A 392 32.40 9.45 9.01
C GLY A 392 32.88 10.37 10.13
N ARG A 393 33.59 11.46 9.80
CA ARG A 393 34.08 12.49 10.76
C ARG A 393 33.10 13.65 10.97
N ALA A 394 32.09 13.74 10.11
CA ALA A 394 30.93 14.64 10.21
C ALA A 394 29.67 13.90 9.85
N SER A 395 28.52 14.35 10.31
CA SER A 395 27.23 13.82 9.90
C SER A 395 26.83 14.35 8.50
N VAL A 396 25.87 13.66 7.86
CA VAL A 396 25.30 14.12 6.58
C VAL A 396 24.57 15.46 6.77
N GLU A 397 23.94 15.64 7.93
CA GLU A 397 23.21 16.84 8.32
C GLU A 397 24.17 18.04 8.48
N GLU A 398 25.33 17.85 9.09
CA GLU A 398 26.37 18.89 9.21
C GLU A 398 26.88 19.31 7.83
N ALA A 399 27.14 18.35 6.94
CA ALA A 399 27.54 18.64 5.57
C ALA A 399 26.44 19.39 4.80
N TRP A 400 25.18 19.05 5.02
CA TRP A 400 24.05 19.74 4.42
C TRP A 400 23.87 21.16 4.96
N LEU A 401 24.02 21.38 6.26
CA LEU A 401 23.97 22.71 6.90
C LEU A 401 25.10 23.64 6.42
N ALA A 402 26.25 23.07 6.06
CA ALA A 402 27.35 23.83 5.46
C ALA A 402 27.16 24.13 3.96
N THR A 403 26.10 23.61 3.35
CA THR A 403 25.78 23.80 1.94
C THR A 403 24.95 25.05 1.74
N HIS A 404 25.28 25.86 0.74
CA HIS A 404 24.56 27.09 0.41
C HIS A 404 23.73 26.89 -0.88
N LEU A 405 22.44 27.16 -0.82
CA LEU A 405 21.58 27.26 -1.98
C LEU A 405 21.81 28.63 -2.63
N LEU A 406 22.21 28.61 -3.89
CA LEU A 406 22.46 29.81 -4.66
C LEU A 406 21.35 30.06 -5.70
N PRO A 407 21.07 31.31 -6.08
CA PRO A 407 20.19 31.61 -7.18
C PRO A 407 20.69 30.98 -8.47
N ALA A 408 19.77 30.47 -9.30
CA ALA A 408 20.06 30.08 -10.67
C ALA A 408 20.24 31.36 -11.52
N ASP A 409 21.32 31.46 -12.27
CA ASP A 409 21.53 32.59 -13.19
C ASP A 409 21.27 32.21 -14.65
N GLY A 410 20.99 30.95 -14.89
CA GLY A 410 20.61 30.43 -16.22
C GLY A 410 21.75 30.38 -17.24
N MET A 411 22.97 30.74 -16.88
CA MET A 411 24.11 30.73 -17.77
C MET A 411 25.16 29.71 -17.32
N LEU A 412 25.68 28.98 -18.30
CA LEU A 412 26.91 28.22 -18.10
C LEU A 412 28.08 29.19 -18.03
N TRP A 413 29.02 28.93 -17.14
CA TRP A 413 30.25 29.73 -17.01
C TRP A 413 31.10 29.65 -18.29
N PRO A 414 31.91 30.70 -18.61
CA PRO A 414 32.61 30.80 -19.87
C PRO A 414 33.54 29.62 -20.21
N ASP A 415 34.21 29.07 -19.17
CA ASP A 415 35.16 27.96 -19.31
C ASP A 415 34.51 26.57 -19.18
N ALA A 416 33.18 26.49 -19.29
CA ALA A 416 32.45 25.23 -19.17
C ALA A 416 32.71 24.34 -20.38
N VAL A 417 33.25 23.16 -20.15
CA VAL A 417 33.27 22.08 -21.14
C VAL A 417 31.88 21.43 -21.13
N ARG A 418 31.14 21.56 -22.21
CA ARG A 418 29.81 20.98 -22.37
C ARG A 418 29.92 19.49 -22.69
N ALA A 419 28.97 18.74 -22.15
CA ALA A 419 28.86 17.33 -22.53
C ALA A 419 28.48 17.19 -24.02
N PRO A 420 28.99 16.15 -24.70
CA PRO A 420 28.70 15.94 -26.10
C PRO A 420 27.21 15.74 -26.38
N LEU A 421 26.77 16.28 -27.52
CA LEU A 421 25.40 16.15 -28.03
C LEU A 421 25.40 15.26 -29.28
N PRO A 422 24.27 14.60 -29.63
CA PRO A 422 23.02 14.58 -28.87
C PRO A 422 23.10 13.71 -27.62
N GLN A 423 22.33 14.06 -26.60
CA GLN A 423 22.18 13.20 -25.42
C GLN A 423 20.86 12.44 -25.50
N VAL A 424 20.93 11.12 -25.33
CA VAL A 424 19.76 10.25 -25.39
C VAL A 424 19.48 9.70 -23.99
N THR A 425 18.24 9.88 -23.54
CA THR A 425 17.71 9.25 -22.35
C THR A 425 16.56 8.33 -22.75
N ALA A 426 16.63 7.06 -22.37
CA ALA A 426 15.57 6.10 -22.67
C ALA A 426 15.27 5.28 -21.41
N GLY A 427 14.03 4.82 -21.31
CA GLY A 427 13.61 4.00 -20.18
C GLY A 427 12.40 3.13 -20.52
N ILE A 428 12.27 2.05 -19.76
CA ILE A 428 11.13 1.15 -19.80
C ILE A 428 10.52 1.14 -18.40
N ALA A 429 9.21 1.23 -18.32
CA ALA A 429 8.49 1.21 -17.04
C ALA A 429 7.17 0.43 -17.16
N PRO A 430 6.74 -0.27 -16.09
CA PRO A 430 5.39 -0.80 -16.03
C PRO A 430 4.37 0.34 -16.02
N ARG A 431 3.25 0.12 -16.70
CA ARG A 431 2.10 1.01 -16.68
C ARG A 431 0.94 0.30 -16.00
N ILE A 432 0.38 0.94 -15.00
CA ILE A 432 -0.79 0.45 -14.27
C ILE A 432 -1.82 1.56 -14.31
N ALA A 433 -3.02 1.24 -14.80
CA ALA A 433 -4.18 2.11 -14.74
C ALA A 433 -5.27 1.42 -13.92
N LEU A 434 -5.83 2.16 -12.97
CA LEU A 434 -6.90 1.70 -12.09
C LEU A 434 -8.05 2.69 -12.18
N LEU A 435 -9.27 2.17 -12.32
CA LEU A 435 -10.50 2.95 -12.24
C LEU A 435 -11.41 2.31 -11.20
N LEU A 436 -11.72 3.07 -10.17
CA LEU A 436 -12.62 2.68 -9.09
C LEU A 436 -13.99 3.33 -9.29
N GLY A 437 -15.06 2.60 -8.96
CA GLY A 437 -16.42 3.14 -8.93
C GLY A 437 -17.19 3.09 -10.24
N ASP A 438 -16.77 2.28 -11.23
CA ASP A 438 -17.63 1.94 -12.36
C ASP A 438 -18.89 1.21 -11.85
N PRO A 439 -20.11 1.66 -12.25
CA PRO A 439 -21.35 1.04 -11.78
C PRO A 439 -21.51 -0.42 -12.20
N THR A 440 -20.79 -0.88 -13.22
CA THR A 440 -20.83 -2.26 -13.70
C THR A 440 -19.72 -3.15 -13.13
N ARG A 441 -18.65 -2.55 -12.64
CA ARG A 441 -17.51 -3.22 -11.97
C ARG A 441 -16.82 -2.27 -11.03
N THR A 442 -16.62 -2.66 -9.80
CA THR A 442 -15.97 -1.84 -8.77
C THR A 442 -14.55 -1.45 -9.13
N LEU A 443 -13.78 -2.39 -9.66
CA LEU A 443 -12.41 -2.16 -10.08
C LEU A 443 -12.24 -2.53 -11.56
N ARG A 444 -11.87 -1.52 -12.34
CA ARG A 444 -11.31 -1.71 -13.65
C ARG A 444 -9.81 -1.46 -13.62
N TRP A 445 -9.07 -2.27 -14.32
CA TRP A 445 -7.62 -2.22 -14.31
C TRP A 445 -7.02 -2.53 -15.67
N GLN A 446 -5.82 -2.05 -15.88
CA GLN A 446 -5.02 -2.34 -17.05
C GLN A 446 -3.55 -2.34 -16.64
N VAL A 447 -2.82 -3.34 -17.09
CA VAL A 447 -1.38 -3.47 -16.90
C VAL A 447 -0.71 -3.54 -18.26
N GLY A 448 0.39 -2.84 -18.41
CA GLY A 448 1.15 -2.79 -19.63
C GLY A 448 2.60 -2.42 -19.38
N ILE A 449 3.34 -2.27 -20.47
CA ILE A 449 4.72 -1.78 -20.49
C ILE A 449 4.72 -0.50 -21.32
N GLY A 450 5.44 0.52 -20.84
CA GLY A 450 5.75 1.73 -21.59
C GLY A 450 7.24 1.84 -21.79
N ALA A 451 7.66 2.25 -22.98
CA ALA A 451 9.02 2.66 -23.28
C ALA A 451 9.00 4.11 -23.77
N GLY A 452 9.94 4.92 -23.30
CA GLY A 452 10.07 6.30 -23.72
C GLY A 452 11.53 6.65 -24.00
N ALA A 453 11.72 7.60 -24.90
CA ALA A 453 13.02 8.16 -25.19
C ALA A 453 12.91 9.68 -25.36
N ARG A 454 13.97 10.39 -24.95
CA ARG A 454 14.19 11.80 -25.14
C ARG A 454 15.58 11.99 -25.73
N ILE A 455 15.67 12.79 -26.77
CA ILE A 455 16.90 13.17 -27.43
C ILE A 455 17.07 14.69 -27.26
N ASP A 456 18.07 15.07 -26.49
CA ASP A 456 18.46 16.48 -26.35
C ASP A 456 19.45 16.84 -27.49
N LEU A 457 19.07 17.81 -28.30
CA LEU A 457 19.83 18.25 -29.47
C LEU A 457 20.68 19.49 -29.16
N GLY A 458 20.53 20.07 -27.97
CA GLY A 458 21.20 21.30 -27.57
C GLY A 458 20.46 22.56 -27.96
N ALA A 459 20.98 23.73 -27.54
CA ALA A 459 20.35 25.04 -27.75
C ALA A 459 18.85 25.09 -27.32
N GLY A 460 18.46 24.31 -26.33
CA GLY A 460 17.10 24.19 -25.85
C GLY A 460 16.18 23.30 -26.69
N PHE A 461 16.66 22.68 -27.75
CA PHE A 461 15.87 21.78 -28.58
C PHE A 461 15.93 20.33 -28.09
N ALA A 462 14.77 19.71 -27.96
CA ALA A 462 14.67 18.29 -27.68
C ALA A 462 13.48 17.65 -28.42
N VAL A 463 13.60 16.36 -28.69
CA VAL A 463 12.52 15.51 -29.21
C VAL A 463 12.28 14.37 -28.23
N ALA A 464 11.04 14.13 -27.90
CA ALA A 464 10.69 13.05 -27.02
C ALA A 464 9.45 12.30 -27.50
N GLY A 465 9.43 11.00 -27.20
CA GLY A 465 8.29 10.16 -27.52
C GLY A 465 8.19 8.97 -26.58
N SER A 466 7.01 8.38 -26.53
CA SER A 466 6.77 7.16 -25.79
C SER A 466 5.84 6.23 -26.56
N VAL A 467 6.05 4.94 -26.35
CA VAL A 467 5.17 3.87 -26.83
C VAL A 467 4.68 3.07 -25.64
N ALA A 468 3.50 2.53 -25.74
CA ALA A 468 2.91 1.71 -24.68
C ALA A 468 2.21 0.50 -25.26
N GLN A 469 2.36 -0.63 -24.61
CA GLN A 469 1.69 -1.89 -24.93
C GLN A 469 0.91 -2.37 -23.72
N THR A 470 -0.39 -2.59 -23.90
CA THR A 470 -1.21 -3.26 -22.89
C THR A 470 -0.98 -4.76 -22.94
N ILE A 471 -0.75 -5.37 -21.77
CA ILE A 471 -0.54 -6.81 -21.62
C ILE A 471 -1.85 -7.48 -21.20
N ALA A 472 -2.52 -6.93 -20.19
CA ALA A 472 -3.74 -7.49 -19.62
C ALA A 472 -4.60 -6.40 -18.98
N GLY A 473 -5.90 -6.67 -18.86
CA GLY A 473 -6.82 -5.78 -18.15
C GLY A 473 -8.26 -5.94 -18.58
N ASN A 474 -9.14 -5.30 -17.83
CA ASN A 474 -10.57 -5.24 -18.10
C ASN A 474 -11.07 -3.79 -18.35
N LEU A 475 -10.14 -2.83 -18.44
CA LEU A 475 -10.49 -1.41 -18.62
C LEU A 475 -11.25 -1.20 -19.93
N ALA A 476 -10.82 -1.82 -21.03
CA ALA A 476 -11.46 -1.74 -22.34
C ALA A 476 -12.90 -2.30 -22.39
N GLY A 477 -13.29 -3.14 -21.41
CA GLY A 477 -14.64 -3.73 -21.34
C GLY A 477 -15.68 -2.84 -20.63
N GLY A 478 -15.39 -1.55 -20.41
CA GLY A 478 -16.37 -0.61 -19.87
C GLY A 478 -17.51 -0.29 -20.84
N PRO A 479 -18.65 0.21 -20.33
CA PRO A 479 -19.74 0.66 -21.18
C PRO A 479 -19.28 1.84 -22.06
N PRO A 480 -19.87 2.03 -23.23
CA PRO A 480 -19.67 3.25 -24.00
C PRO A 480 -20.20 4.45 -23.22
N SER A 481 -19.59 5.60 -23.43
CA SER A 481 -20.09 6.83 -22.83
C SER A 481 -21.40 7.25 -23.50
N ASP A 482 -22.41 7.50 -22.67
CA ASP A 482 -23.70 8.08 -23.07
C ASP A 482 -23.81 9.58 -22.74
N SER A 483 -22.68 10.19 -22.35
CA SER A 483 -22.63 11.61 -22.00
C SER A 483 -22.93 12.49 -23.19
N VAL A 484 -23.91 13.39 -23.03
CA VAL A 484 -24.24 14.46 -24.00
C VAL A 484 -23.36 15.71 -23.83
N LEU A 485 -22.60 15.78 -22.72
CA LEU A 485 -21.65 16.85 -22.46
C LEU A 485 -20.28 16.56 -23.12
N PRO A 486 -19.44 17.58 -23.34
CA PRO A 486 -18.07 17.37 -23.81
C PRO A 486 -17.37 16.35 -22.93
N ARG A 487 -16.78 15.33 -23.55
CA ARG A 487 -16.18 14.18 -22.85
C ARG A 487 -14.82 14.59 -22.28
N VAL A 488 -14.72 14.63 -20.96
CA VAL A 488 -13.45 14.92 -20.27
C VAL A 488 -12.86 13.65 -19.65
N ARG A 489 -13.69 12.74 -19.15
CA ARG A 489 -13.23 11.50 -18.47
C ARG A 489 -14.19 10.31 -18.64
N SER A 490 -15.26 10.45 -19.41
CA SER A 490 -16.28 9.40 -19.57
C SER A 490 -15.96 8.38 -20.67
N ASP A 491 -14.97 8.64 -21.50
CA ASP A 491 -14.57 7.81 -22.62
C ASP A 491 -13.34 6.91 -22.36
N TRP A 492 -12.98 6.74 -21.07
CA TRP A 492 -11.84 5.92 -20.65
C TRP A 492 -11.85 4.49 -21.22
N ALA A 493 -13.03 3.89 -21.43
CA ALA A 493 -13.15 2.56 -22.01
C ALA A 493 -12.84 2.54 -23.51
N GLU A 494 -13.15 3.62 -24.22
CA GLU A 494 -12.81 3.81 -25.63
C GLU A 494 -11.30 3.98 -25.79
N TYR A 495 -10.68 4.86 -25.02
CA TYR A 495 -9.22 5.00 -24.99
C TYR A 495 -8.50 3.69 -24.67
N ALA A 496 -9.03 2.92 -23.72
CA ALA A 496 -8.45 1.63 -23.37
C ALA A 496 -8.62 0.58 -24.48
N ARG A 497 -9.68 0.67 -25.29
CA ARG A 497 -9.89 -0.19 -26.46
C ARG A 497 -8.93 0.17 -27.59
N ASP A 498 -8.82 1.44 -27.90
CA ASP A 498 -7.97 1.94 -28.97
C ASP A 498 -6.48 1.72 -28.67
N GLY A 499 -6.07 1.91 -27.41
CA GLY A 499 -4.72 1.65 -26.92
C GLY A 499 -4.40 0.20 -26.57
N ARG A 500 -5.24 -0.77 -26.92
CA ARG A 500 -5.10 -2.16 -26.49
C ARG A 500 -3.91 -2.88 -27.11
N ASN A 501 -3.58 -2.57 -28.36
CA ASN A 501 -2.48 -3.23 -29.07
C ASN A 501 -1.16 -2.49 -28.89
N ALA A 502 -1.06 -1.29 -29.43
CA ALA A 502 0.07 -0.42 -29.23
C ALA A 502 -0.40 1.02 -29.32
N ALA A 503 0.07 1.87 -28.44
CA ALA A 503 -0.26 3.29 -28.44
C ALA A 503 1.02 4.13 -28.44
N ILE A 504 0.94 5.32 -29.00
CA ILE A 504 1.95 6.37 -28.87
C ILE A 504 1.36 7.44 -27.94
N PRO A 505 1.55 7.30 -26.61
CA PRO A 505 0.97 8.24 -25.65
C PRO A 505 1.49 9.66 -25.78
N ALA A 506 2.72 9.82 -26.27
CA ALA A 506 3.33 11.11 -26.48
C ALA A 506 4.34 11.05 -27.64
N LEU A 507 4.33 12.08 -28.48
CA LEU A 507 5.37 12.39 -29.43
C LEU A 507 5.38 13.91 -29.59
N TYR A 508 6.48 14.55 -29.19
CA TYR A 508 6.58 16.00 -29.22
C TYR A 508 8.03 16.48 -29.45
N ALA A 509 8.15 17.66 -30.01
CA ALA A 509 9.38 18.42 -30.01
C ALA A 509 9.18 19.65 -29.12
N GLU A 510 10.18 19.99 -28.36
CA GLU A 510 10.18 21.18 -27.50
C GLU A 510 11.37 22.08 -27.82
N TRP A 511 11.17 23.35 -27.64
CA TRP A 511 12.21 24.34 -27.66
C TRP A 511 12.07 25.26 -26.46
N THR A 512 13.08 25.28 -25.63
CA THR A 512 13.13 26.11 -24.43
C THR A 512 14.13 27.22 -24.67
N ARG A 513 13.69 28.45 -24.54
CA ARG A 513 14.52 29.65 -24.64
C ARG A 513 14.65 30.26 -23.23
N THR A 514 15.89 30.53 -22.82
CA THR A 514 16.23 31.34 -21.64
C THR A 514 16.24 32.81 -21.98
#